data_429a98c2284cc9ef5d98e3f601cbb0ab
#
_entry.id   429a98c2284cc9ef5d98e3f601cbb0ab
#
_cell.length_a   1.000
_cell.length_b   1.000
_cell.length_c   1.000
_cell.angle_alpha   90.00
_cell.angle_beta   90.00
_cell.angle_gamma   90.00
#
_symmetry.space_group_name_H-M   'P 1'
#
loop_
_entity.id
_entity.type
_entity.pdbx_description
1 polymer ?
#
loop_
_entity_poly.entity_id
_entity_poly.type
_entity_poly.pdbx_seq_one_letter_code
_entity_poly.pdbx_strand_id
1 'polypeptide(L)'
;MNPVTTLMDQIRAGQAPQNMREYAAEDLQGMFLVMGATDDEALNRRVRSDAGRRKILCNIADRPEQCDFILPAVVERGDLVITVSTSGRSPALAKKLRKDLQGQFGNEYTVFLDLMGAIRKRLLAEAHAPEAHKPIFERLVHSDILAWIREGRRQDIDRLLTDVLGDGWRTEDLLAQTP
;
A
#
# COMPACT_ATOMS: atom_id res chain seq x y z
N MET A 1 -0.04 -0.87 -3.51
CA MET A 1 0.20 -2.16 -4.26
C MET A 1 -0.02 -3.31 -3.29
N ASN A 2 -0.88 -4.28 -3.61
CA ASN A 2 -1.11 -5.43 -2.71
C ASN A 2 0.16 -6.29 -2.68
N PRO A 3 0.79 -6.53 -1.52
CA PRO A 3 2.04 -7.28 -1.47
C PRO A 3 1.92 -8.70 -2.06
N VAL A 4 0.75 -9.31 -2.00
CA VAL A 4 0.51 -10.62 -2.64
C VAL A 4 0.44 -10.49 -4.17
N THR A 5 -0.25 -9.48 -4.68
CA THR A 5 -0.32 -9.20 -6.12
C THR A 5 1.07 -8.88 -6.67
N THR A 6 1.83 -8.03 -5.96
CA THR A 6 3.21 -7.68 -6.33
C THR A 6 4.12 -8.90 -6.38
N LEU A 7 4.04 -9.80 -5.38
CA LEU A 7 4.84 -11.02 -5.37
C LEU A 7 4.47 -11.93 -6.55
N MET A 8 3.19 -12.11 -6.83
CA MET A 8 2.73 -12.91 -7.97
C MET A 8 3.14 -12.29 -9.31
N ASP A 9 3.11 -10.97 -9.43
CA ASP A 9 3.55 -10.27 -10.63
C ASP A 9 5.07 -10.36 -10.79
N GLN A 10 5.83 -10.26 -9.70
CA GLN A 10 7.29 -10.48 -9.70
C GLN A 10 7.66 -11.91 -10.08
N ILE A 11 6.91 -12.92 -9.59
CA ILE A 11 7.10 -14.32 -9.98
C ILE A 11 6.84 -14.49 -11.48
N ARG A 12 5.71 -13.97 -12.00
CA ARG A 12 5.37 -14.03 -13.43
C ARG A 12 6.39 -13.32 -14.31
N ALA A 13 6.95 -12.21 -13.83
CA ALA A 13 8.00 -11.46 -14.51
C ALA A 13 9.41 -12.09 -14.34
N GLY A 14 9.56 -13.21 -13.61
CA GLY A 14 10.84 -13.83 -13.33
C GLY A 14 11.74 -13.04 -12.37
N GLN A 15 11.18 -12.06 -11.65
CA GLN A 15 11.92 -11.19 -10.73
C GLN A 15 12.04 -11.77 -9.32
N ALA A 16 11.15 -12.72 -8.95
CA ALA A 16 11.25 -13.46 -7.69
C ALA A 16 11.81 -14.86 -7.97
N PRO A 17 12.79 -15.32 -7.20
CA PRO A 17 13.33 -16.67 -7.36
C PRO A 17 12.24 -17.71 -7.08
N GLN A 18 12.10 -18.67 -7.98
CA GLN A 18 11.14 -19.74 -7.85
C GLN A 18 11.86 -21.09 -7.89
N ASN A 19 11.66 -21.90 -6.85
CA ASN A 19 12.20 -23.24 -6.76
C ASN A 19 11.08 -24.27 -6.89
N MET A 20 11.01 -24.96 -8.04
CA MET A 20 10.01 -26.01 -8.33
C MET A 20 10.45 -27.34 -7.73
N ARG A 21 10.50 -27.43 -6.41
CA ARG A 21 10.86 -28.62 -5.65
C ARG A 21 10.13 -28.67 -4.30
N GLU A 22 10.22 -29.79 -3.63
CA GLU A 22 9.69 -29.94 -2.29
C GLU A 22 10.42 -29.00 -1.29
N TYR A 23 9.68 -28.60 -0.27
CA TYR A 23 10.19 -27.78 0.83
C TYR A 23 11.28 -28.54 1.63
N ALA A 24 12.35 -27.84 1.91
CA ALA A 24 13.39 -28.27 2.83
C ALA A 24 13.59 -27.24 3.96
N ALA A 25 13.97 -27.69 5.16
CA ALA A 25 14.16 -26.79 6.31
C ALA A 25 15.27 -25.74 6.06
N GLU A 26 16.18 -26.03 5.15
CA GLU A 26 17.27 -25.15 4.72
C GLU A 26 16.75 -23.94 3.95
N ASP A 27 15.53 -24.00 3.35
CA ASP A 27 14.90 -22.88 2.66
C ASP A 27 14.62 -21.69 3.57
N LEU A 28 14.55 -21.95 4.87
CA LEU A 28 14.37 -20.91 5.88
C LEU A 28 15.68 -20.25 6.34
N GLN A 29 16.83 -20.69 5.83
CA GLN A 29 18.11 -20.13 6.25
C GLN A 29 18.24 -18.67 5.80
N GLY A 30 18.47 -17.76 6.76
CA GLY A 30 18.58 -16.32 6.50
C GLY A 30 17.26 -15.60 6.23
N MET A 31 16.11 -16.30 6.34
CA MET A 31 14.80 -15.69 6.16
C MET A 31 14.36 -14.99 7.45
N PHE A 32 13.67 -13.87 7.29
CA PHE A 32 13.03 -13.12 8.38
C PHE A 32 11.58 -13.55 8.59
N LEU A 33 10.90 -13.94 7.51
CA LEU A 33 9.49 -14.26 7.48
C LEU A 33 9.23 -15.41 6.51
N VAL A 34 8.29 -16.29 6.85
CA VAL A 34 7.79 -17.36 5.99
C VAL A 34 6.27 -17.39 5.95
N MET A 35 5.72 -17.68 4.78
CA MET A 35 4.29 -17.90 4.57
C MET A 35 4.06 -19.30 4.02
N GLY A 36 3.30 -20.11 4.76
CA GLY A 36 2.81 -21.40 4.31
C GLY A 36 1.41 -21.25 3.71
N ALA A 37 1.27 -21.58 2.43
CA ALA A 37 0.00 -21.46 1.70
C ALA A 37 -0.25 -22.70 0.84
N THR A 38 -0.15 -23.90 1.47
CA THR A 38 -0.37 -25.18 0.79
C THR A 38 -1.64 -25.85 1.33
N ASP A 39 -2.19 -26.77 0.55
CA ASP A 39 -3.31 -27.64 0.97
C ASP A 39 -2.83 -28.80 1.86
N ASP A 40 -1.51 -29.04 1.92
CA ASP A 40 -0.92 -30.09 2.76
C ASP A 40 -0.71 -29.57 4.19
N GLU A 41 -1.59 -30.01 5.09
CA GLU A 41 -1.51 -29.66 6.51
C GLU A 41 -0.23 -30.20 7.19
N ALA A 42 0.31 -31.34 6.76
CA ALA A 42 1.52 -31.89 7.33
C ALA A 42 2.72 -31.02 6.97
N LEU A 43 2.77 -30.56 5.73
CA LEU A 43 3.78 -29.60 5.25
C LEU A 43 3.66 -28.27 6.00
N ASN A 44 2.46 -27.71 6.12
CA ASN A 44 2.24 -26.45 6.85
C ASN A 44 2.70 -26.56 8.32
N ARG A 45 2.38 -27.66 9.01
CA ARG A 45 2.88 -27.92 10.38
C ARG A 45 4.40 -28.02 10.44
N ARG A 46 5.02 -28.66 9.44
CA ARG A 46 6.48 -28.76 9.35
C ARG A 46 7.11 -27.39 9.16
N VAL A 47 6.62 -26.57 8.22
CA VAL A 47 7.07 -25.19 8.01
C VAL A 47 6.95 -24.37 9.29
N ARG A 48 5.79 -24.44 9.98
CA ARG A 48 5.57 -23.74 11.26
C ARG A 48 6.58 -24.14 12.33
N SER A 49 6.84 -25.47 12.47
CA SER A 49 7.81 -26.01 13.43
C SER A 49 9.23 -25.54 13.13
N ASP A 50 9.63 -25.59 11.87
CA ASP A 50 10.97 -25.18 11.41
C ASP A 50 11.19 -23.68 11.61
N ALA A 51 10.19 -22.85 11.31
CA ALA A 51 10.20 -21.42 11.55
C ALA A 51 10.35 -21.09 13.05
N GLY A 52 9.58 -21.75 13.91
CA GLY A 52 9.65 -21.56 15.36
C GLY A 52 11.04 -21.88 15.93
N ARG A 53 11.67 -22.97 15.49
CA ARG A 53 13.04 -23.33 15.91
C ARG A 53 14.08 -22.28 15.51
N ARG A 54 13.85 -21.58 14.39
CA ARG A 54 14.75 -20.56 13.85
C ARG A 54 14.37 -19.12 14.26
N LYS A 55 13.30 -18.95 15.05
CA LYS A 55 12.73 -17.64 15.44
C LYS A 55 12.35 -16.77 14.24
N ILE A 56 11.84 -17.40 13.19
CA ILE A 56 11.35 -16.76 11.96
C ILE A 56 9.85 -16.53 12.12
N LEU A 57 9.37 -15.35 11.78
CA LEU A 57 7.94 -15.03 11.77
C LEU A 57 7.21 -15.91 10.74
N CYS A 58 6.15 -16.57 11.18
CA CYS A 58 5.41 -17.52 10.34
C CYS A 58 3.94 -17.12 10.24
N ASN A 59 3.41 -17.19 9.01
CA ASN A 59 1.98 -17.15 8.76
C ASN A 59 1.58 -18.38 7.96
N ILE A 60 0.60 -19.13 8.45
CA ILE A 60 -0.01 -20.26 7.73
C ILE A 60 -1.39 -19.82 7.26
N ALA A 61 -1.61 -19.86 5.97
CA ALA A 61 -2.90 -19.46 5.36
C ALA A 61 -4.06 -20.25 5.98
N ASP A 62 -5.15 -19.56 6.30
CA ASP A 62 -6.37 -20.10 6.88
C ASP A 62 -6.21 -20.79 8.25
N ARG A 63 -5.06 -20.62 8.92
CA ARG A 63 -4.76 -21.20 10.24
C ARG A 63 -4.26 -20.13 11.24
N PRO A 64 -5.14 -19.23 11.74
CA PRO A 64 -4.74 -18.14 12.63
C PRO A 64 -3.97 -18.59 13.88
N GLU A 65 -4.30 -19.76 14.40
CA GLU A 65 -3.63 -20.35 15.58
C GLU A 65 -2.18 -20.76 15.33
N GLN A 66 -1.78 -20.86 14.06
CA GLN A 66 -0.41 -21.20 13.65
C GLN A 66 0.37 -19.97 13.14
N CYS A 67 -0.18 -18.78 13.34
CA CYS A 67 0.39 -17.55 12.83
C CYS A 67 1.01 -16.70 13.95
N ASP A 68 2.20 -16.16 13.71
CA ASP A 68 2.79 -15.13 14.57
C ASP A 68 2.25 -13.73 14.23
N PHE A 69 1.69 -13.58 13.03
CA PHE A 69 1.06 -12.33 12.56
C PHE A 69 -0.10 -12.63 11.62
N ILE A 70 -1.02 -11.70 11.51
CA ILE A 70 -2.20 -11.81 10.63
C ILE A 70 -2.09 -10.76 9.52
N LEU A 71 -2.37 -11.17 8.28
CA LEU A 71 -2.48 -10.25 7.16
C LEU A 71 -3.86 -9.59 7.19
N PRO A 72 -3.94 -8.25 7.27
CA PRO A 72 -5.21 -7.55 7.22
C PRO A 72 -5.80 -7.59 5.79
N ALA A 73 -7.09 -7.32 5.68
CA ALA A 73 -7.69 -6.98 4.39
C ALA A 73 -7.22 -5.59 3.96
N VAL A 74 -6.85 -5.41 2.69
CA VAL A 74 -6.20 -4.20 2.20
C VAL A 74 -7.03 -3.55 1.09
N VAL A 75 -7.14 -2.22 1.15
CA VAL A 75 -7.58 -1.34 0.05
C VAL A 75 -6.39 -0.50 -0.36
N GLU A 76 -6.08 -0.50 -1.66
CA GLU A 76 -4.98 0.26 -2.23
C GLU A 76 -5.48 1.21 -3.32
N ARG A 77 -4.95 2.44 -3.32
CA ARG A 77 -5.12 3.45 -4.36
C ARG A 77 -3.81 4.19 -4.54
N GLY A 78 -2.93 3.66 -5.42
CA GLY A 78 -1.55 4.13 -5.48
C GLY A 78 -0.87 3.96 -4.12
N ASP A 79 -0.33 5.03 -3.58
CA ASP A 79 0.37 5.05 -2.29
C ASP A 79 -0.58 5.06 -1.07
N LEU A 80 -1.91 5.25 -1.28
CA LEU A 80 -2.87 5.12 -0.19
C LEU A 80 -3.11 3.66 0.13
N VAL A 81 -2.80 3.26 1.34
CA VAL A 81 -3.08 1.92 1.87
C VAL A 81 -3.97 2.03 3.10
N ILE A 82 -5.16 1.39 3.03
CA ILE A 82 -6.08 1.28 4.16
C ILE A 82 -6.20 -0.19 4.52
N THR A 83 -5.95 -0.52 5.77
CA THR A 83 -6.01 -1.90 6.25
C THR A 83 -7.17 -2.11 7.23
N VAL A 84 -7.81 -3.27 7.13
CA VAL A 84 -8.91 -3.68 8.02
C VAL A 84 -8.55 -5.00 8.67
N SER A 85 -8.41 -4.99 9.99
CA SER A 85 -8.19 -6.20 10.79
C SER A 85 -9.30 -6.38 11.80
N THR A 86 -9.73 -7.62 11.99
CA THR A 86 -10.63 -8.03 13.07
C THR A 86 -9.91 -8.98 14.03
N SER A 87 -8.58 -9.00 14.02
CA SER A 87 -7.72 -9.91 14.80
C SER A 87 -8.13 -11.39 14.63
N GLY A 88 -8.52 -11.75 13.40
CA GLY A 88 -8.97 -13.11 13.07
C GLY A 88 -10.41 -13.44 13.53
N ARG A 89 -11.10 -12.55 14.27
CA ARG A 89 -12.42 -12.84 14.83
C ARG A 89 -13.54 -12.89 13.79
N SER A 90 -13.44 -12.11 12.71
CA SER A 90 -14.45 -12.10 11.66
C SER A 90 -13.87 -11.76 10.27
N PRO A 91 -13.32 -12.74 9.57
CA PRO A 91 -12.84 -12.53 8.19
C PRO A 91 -13.94 -11.99 7.26
N ALA A 92 -15.20 -12.41 7.47
CA ALA A 92 -16.34 -11.94 6.69
C ALA A 92 -16.59 -10.43 6.90
N LEU A 93 -16.49 -9.93 8.14
CA LEU A 93 -16.61 -8.50 8.43
C LEU A 93 -15.44 -7.71 7.83
N ALA A 94 -14.21 -8.19 7.96
CA ALA A 94 -13.05 -7.55 7.37
C ALA A 94 -13.19 -7.44 5.83
N LYS A 95 -13.66 -8.50 5.18
CA LYS A 95 -13.95 -8.53 3.74
C LYS A 95 -15.07 -7.55 3.34
N LYS A 96 -16.14 -7.48 4.15
CA LYS A 96 -17.24 -6.53 3.92
C LYS A 96 -16.73 -5.09 4.01
N LEU A 97 -16.07 -4.73 5.12
CA LEU A 97 -15.53 -3.39 5.33
C LEU A 97 -14.52 -3.00 4.25
N ARG A 98 -13.65 -3.92 3.82
CA ARG A 98 -12.76 -3.67 2.68
C ARG A 98 -13.53 -3.28 1.42
N LYS A 99 -14.63 -3.99 1.09
CA LYS A 99 -15.46 -3.67 -0.07
C LYS A 99 -16.14 -2.31 0.06
N ASP A 100 -16.67 -1.99 1.25
CA ASP A 100 -17.31 -0.71 1.52
C ASP A 100 -16.31 0.46 1.35
N LEU A 101 -15.10 0.30 1.90
CA LEU A 101 -14.01 1.27 1.76
C LEU A 101 -13.50 1.38 0.31
N GLN A 102 -13.45 0.28 -0.45
CA GLN A 102 -13.10 0.33 -1.87
C GLN A 102 -14.08 1.19 -2.69
N GLY A 103 -15.35 1.25 -2.28
CA GLY A 103 -16.35 2.12 -2.89
C GLY A 103 -16.22 3.59 -2.48
N GLN A 104 -15.73 3.86 -1.27
CA GLN A 104 -15.54 5.23 -0.76
C GLN A 104 -14.25 5.87 -1.26
N PHE A 105 -13.18 5.11 -1.38
CA PHE A 105 -11.86 5.56 -1.80
C PHE A 105 -11.60 5.11 -3.25
N GLY A 106 -11.86 6.01 -4.20
CA GLY A 106 -11.68 5.75 -5.63
C GLY A 106 -10.26 6.10 -6.14
N ASN A 107 -10.09 6.10 -7.46
CA ASN A 107 -8.79 6.39 -8.08
C ASN A 107 -8.35 7.85 -7.94
N GLU A 108 -9.25 8.76 -7.60
CA GLU A 108 -8.93 10.16 -7.31
C GLU A 108 -7.89 10.30 -6.18
N TYR A 109 -7.84 9.35 -5.25
CA TYR A 109 -6.84 9.35 -4.18
C TYR A 109 -5.42 9.04 -4.69
N THR A 110 -5.29 8.21 -5.73
CA THR A 110 -4.00 7.99 -6.38
C THR A 110 -3.48 9.30 -6.96
N VAL A 111 -4.29 9.95 -7.81
CA VAL A 111 -3.92 11.22 -8.45
C VAL A 111 -3.66 12.33 -7.43
N PHE A 112 -4.46 12.38 -6.36
CA PHE A 112 -4.27 13.34 -5.28
C PHE A 112 -2.93 13.16 -4.57
N LEU A 113 -2.55 11.92 -4.23
CA LEU A 113 -1.28 11.65 -3.57
C LEU A 113 -0.07 11.90 -4.49
N ASP A 114 -0.19 11.57 -5.77
CA ASP A 114 0.83 11.92 -6.76
C ASP A 114 1.04 13.43 -6.82
N LEU A 115 -0.05 14.20 -6.87
CA LEU A 115 -0.01 15.67 -6.85
C LEU A 115 0.63 16.20 -5.55
N MET A 116 0.23 15.69 -4.39
CA MET A 116 0.78 16.10 -3.09
C MET A 116 2.27 15.75 -2.98
N GLY A 117 2.67 14.59 -3.48
CA GLY A 117 4.07 14.16 -3.54
C GLY A 117 4.94 15.08 -4.41
N ALA A 118 4.42 15.42 -5.61
CA ALA A 118 5.11 16.34 -6.51
C ALA A 118 5.24 17.76 -5.92
N ILE A 119 4.17 18.29 -5.30
CA ILE A 119 4.20 19.57 -4.58
C ILE A 119 5.26 19.53 -3.49
N ARG A 120 5.26 18.49 -2.66
CA ARG A 120 6.22 18.35 -1.56
C ARG A 120 7.66 18.33 -2.07
N LYS A 121 7.92 17.55 -3.12
CA LYS A 121 9.25 17.44 -3.73
C LYS A 121 9.75 18.79 -4.22
N ARG A 122 8.91 19.57 -4.89
CA ARG A 122 9.27 20.89 -5.40
C ARG A 122 9.47 21.91 -4.28
N LEU A 123 8.59 21.97 -3.28
CA LEU A 123 8.75 22.88 -2.11
C LEU A 123 10.03 22.59 -1.34
N LEU A 124 10.42 21.34 -1.18
CA LEU A 124 11.68 20.96 -0.52
C LEU A 124 12.90 21.39 -1.36
N ALA A 125 12.82 21.37 -2.68
CA ALA A 125 13.88 21.83 -3.55
C ALA A 125 14.08 23.37 -3.51
N GLU A 126 13.02 24.13 -3.19
CA GLU A 126 13.04 25.59 -3.04
C GLU A 126 13.58 26.08 -1.68
N ALA A 127 14.18 25.17 -0.88
CA ALA A 127 14.86 25.46 0.40
C ALA A 127 13.98 26.09 1.50
N HIS A 128 12.67 25.88 1.47
CA HIS A 128 11.78 26.32 2.54
C HIS A 128 11.86 25.41 3.76
N ALA A 129 11.75 25.97 4.95
CA ALA A 129 11.70 25.20 6.19
C ALA A 129 10.49 24.24 6.17
N PRO A 130 10.64 22.95 6.51
CA PRO A 130 9.54 21.98 6.45
C PRO A 130 8.27 22.38 7.21
N GLU A 131 8.43 23.13 8.31
CA GLU A 131 7.31 23.62 9.13
C GLU A 131 6.47 24.69 8.41
N ALA A 132 7.05 25.46 7.51
CA ALA A 132 6.34 26.46 6.71
C ALA A 132 5.37 25.81 5.69
N HIS A 133 5.58 24.54 5.34
CA HIS A 133 4.74 23.82 4.41
C HIS A 133 3.46 23.26 5.03
N LYS A 134 3.40 23.13 6.37
CA LYS A 134 2.24 22.52 7.05
C LYS A 134 0.91 23.21 6.73
N PRO A 135 0.78 24.54 6.81
CA PRO A 135 -0.47 25.24 6.47
C PRO A 135 -0.89 25.05 5.02
N ILE A 136 0.09 24.98 4.10
CA ILE A 136 -0.14 24.73 2.68
C ILE A 136 -0.81 23.36 2.50
N PHE A 137 -0.20 22.31 3.06
CA PHE A 137 -0.75 20.95 2.95
C PHE A 137 -2.10 20.80 3.64
N GLU A 138 -2.31 21.40 4.80
CA GLU A 138 -3.61 21.43 5.49
C GLU A 138 -4.68 22.07 4.61
N ARG A 139 -4.39 23.19 3.97
CA ARG A 139 -5.32 23.87 3.06
C ARG A 139 -5.66 23.00 1.84
N LEU A 140 -4.67 22.34 1.23
CA LEU A 140 -4.89 21.47 0.07
C LEU A 140 -5.71 20.22 0.46
N VAL A 141 -5.42 19.59 1.61
CA VAL A 141 -6.14 18.39 2.09
C VAL A 141 -7.61 18.70 2.42
N HIS A 142 -7.90 19.90 2.93
CA HIS A 142 -9.27 20.31 3.27
C HIS A 142 -10.02 20.97 2.11
N SER A 143 -9.44 21.01 0.92
CA SER A 143 -10.08 21.58 -0.27
C SER A 143 -10.92 20.55 -1.03
N ASP A 144 -11.58 21.01 -2.09
CA ASP A 144 -12.38 20.17 -2.98
C ASP A 144 -11.56 19.44 -4.06
N ILE A 145 -10.22 19.39 -3.96
CA ILE A 145 -9.34 18.80 -5.00
C ILE A 145 -9.77 17.36 -5.32
N LEU A 146 -10.09 16.52 -4.33
CA LEU A 146 -10.53 15.14 -4.56
C LEU A 146 -11.80 15.08 -5.42
N ALA A 147 -12.76 15.96 -5.14
CA ALA A 147 -13.98 16.07 -5.94
C ALA A 147 -13.65 16.55 -7.36
N TRP A 148 -12.81 17.57 -7.52
CA TRP A 148 -12.39 18.10 -8.82
C TRP A 148 -11.60 17.10 -9.64
N ILE A 149 -10.76 16.27 -9.03
CA ILE A 149 -10.07 15.17 -9.72
C ILE A 149 -11.09 14.16 -10.28
N ARG A 150 -12.08 13.76 -9.46
CA ARG A 150 -13.15 12.84 -9.86
C ARG A 150 -13.98 13.39 -11.02
N GLU A 151 -14.22 14.71 -11.05
CA GLU A 151 -14.98 15.43 -12.05
C GLU A 151 -14.15 15.88 -13.27
N GLY A 152 -12.84 15.70 -13.26
CA GLY A 152 -11.94 16.14 -14.32
C GLY A 152 -11.73 17.67 -14.40
N ARG A 153 -11.98 18.40 -13.31
CA ARG A 153 -11.96 19.87 -13.22
C ARG A 153 -10.55 20.42 -12.97
N ARG A 154 -9.63 20.16 -13.87
CA ARG A 154 -8.22 20.58 -13.73
C ARG A 154 -8.04 22.08 -13.51
N GLN A 155 -8.83 22.92 -14.20
CA GLN A 155 -8.72 24.37 -14.08
C GLN A 155 -9.00 24.88 -12.66
N ASP A 156 -9.91 24.22 -11.93
CA ASP A 156 -10.21 24.60 -10.55
C ASP A 156 -9.07 24.19 -9.60
N ILE A 157 -8.43 23.05 -9.87
CA ILE A 157 -7.23 22.64 -9.16
C ILE A 157 -6.10 23.64 -9.42
N ASP A 158 -5.83 24.01 -10.67
CA ASP A 158 -4.77 24.94 -11.02
C ASP A 158 -4.99 26.33 -10.39
N ARG A 159 -6.24 26.81 -10.32
CA ARG A 159 -6.58 28.07 -9.62
C ARG A 159 -6.25 27.97 -8.13
N LEU A 160 -6.61 26.89 -7.48
CA LEU A 160 -6.29 26.69 -6.06
C LEU A 160 -4.79 26.59 -5.84
N LEU A 161 -4.06 25.87 -6.72
CA LEU A 161 -2.60 25.80 -6.63
C LEU A 161 -1.96 27.17 -6.75
N THR A 162 -2.42 28.00 -7.70
CA THR A 162 -1.94 29.39 -7.86
C THR A 162 -2.24 30.22 -6.61
N ASP A 163 -3.43 30.08 -6.03
CA ASP A 163 -3.84 30.82 -4.82
C ASP A 163 -3.07 30.41 -3.55
N VAL A 164 -2.66 29.14 -3.47
CA VAL A 164 -1.97 28.60 -2.29
C VAL A 164 -0.46 28.68 -2.40
N LEU A 165 0.09 28.49 -3.59
CA LEU A 165 1.52 28.31 -3.86
C LEU A 165 2.13 29.43 -4.69
N GLY A 166 1.30 30.25 -5.32
CA GLY A 166 1.73 31.28 -6.27
C GLY A 166 1.74 30.83 -7.73
N ASP A 167 2.23 31.70 -8.61
CA ASP A 167 2.28 31.42 -10.03
C ASP A 167 3.26 30.29 -10.39
N GLY A 168 2.98 29.60 -11.50
CA GLY A 168 3.85 28.53 -12.03
C GLY A 168 3.62 27.15 -11.43
N TRP A 169 2.57 26.97 -10.63
CA TRP A 169 2.15 25.66 -10.14
C TRP A 169 0.94 25.14 -10.94
N ARG A 170 1.18 24.15 -11.80
CA ARG A 170 0.15 23.56 -12.66
C ARG A 170 0.10 22.05 -12.48
N THR A 171 -1.11 21.51 -12.47
CA THR A 171 -1.38 20.07 -12.32
C THR A 171 -0.62 19.25 -13.37
N GLU A 172 -0.58 19.73 -14.62
CA GLU A 172 0.08 19.03 -15.72
C GLU A 172 1.58 18.88 -15.50
N ASP A 173 2.27 19.95 -15.10
CA ASP A 173 3.71 19.95 -14.85
C ASP A 173 4.09 19.06 -13.65
N LEU A 174 3.23 19.06 -12.63
CA LEU A 174 3.43 18.28 -11.42
C LEU A 174 3.25 16.78 -11.67
N LEU A 175 2.21 16.38 -12.39
CA LEU A 175 1.91 14.97 -12.67
C LEU A 175 2.78 14.38 -13.79
N ALA A 176 3.32 15.20 -14.69
CA ALA A 176 4.28 14.72 -15.70
C ALA A 176 5.62 14.24 -15.09
N GLN A 177 5.92 14.62 -13.84
CA GLN A 177 7.14 14.24 -13.12
C GLN A 177 6.97 13.00 -12.24
N THR A 178 5.76 12.45 -12.17
CA THR A 178 5.45 11.23 -11.42
C THR A 178 5.77 10.02 -12.29
N PRO A 179 6.60 9.07 -11.83
CA PRO A 179 7.04 7.91 -12.61
C PRO A 179 5.93 6.91 -12.91
#